data_1125753d1ad59de24ca81532ad539076
#
_entry.id   1125753d1ad59de24ca81532ad539076
#
_cell.length_a   1.000
_cell.length_b   1.000
_cell.length_c   1.000
_cell.angle_alpha   90.00
_cell.angle_beta   90.00
_cell.angle_gamma   90.00
#
_symmetry.space_group_name_H-M   'P 1'
#
loop_
_entity.id
_entity.type
_entity.pdbx_description
1 polymer ?
#
loop_
_entity_poly.entity_id
_entity_poly.type
_entity_poly.pdbx_seq_one_letter_code
_entity_poly.pdbx_strand_id
1 'polypeptide(L)'
;MKQEKAYKIKLIKILEILRQDSDEDHYIESTEILSKLAAMGIECDRRTLYGDIDVLNDFGYEVLCEKNPGKPNKYCVVDRSFDVPELRILMDAVQASSFITPSKTEVLLDKIADLGGSHRAELLRSNIVKFNTTKSANESIFYSISEINLAIENNKKVSFEYFDFNSKHERVYRRNGKRYFVNPLATIYDDDNYYLICYYGRFEGVVHYRIDRMDRVEMVVNQPIDVYKGEPIDLKRHKKTLFGMFQGEEQLVEFQADANILDPIFDIFGDKVEITPDENGKLRFKAAVQLSPTFFGWCLSFGDKLQVVGPNEVVEKVVEYIQSLTIGYKQLKGEENAD
;
A
#
# COMPACT_ATOMS: atom_id res chain seq x y z
N MET A 1 34.81 19.84 25.80
CA MET A 1 33.92 18.65 25.55
C MET A 1 32.57 19.00 24.93
N LYS A 2 31.78 19.99 25.42
CA LYS A 2 30.51 20.42 24.75
C LYS A 2 30.74 21.11 23.40
N GLN A 3 31.68 22.05 23.29
CA GLN A 3 32.05 22.76 22.04
C GLN A 3 32.59 21.82 20.95
N GLU A 4 33.40 20.87 21.30
CA GLU A 4 33.98 19.90 20.35
C GLU A 4 32.91 18.95 19.77
N LYS A 5 31.86 18.61 20.56
CA LYS A 5 30.70 17.87 20.09
C LYS A 5 29.80 18.73 19.20
N ALA A 6 29.64 20.03 19.51
CA ALA A 6 28.84 20.97 18.71
C ALA A 6 29.48 21.18 17.31
N TYR A 7 30.79 21.19 17.20
CA TYR A 7 31.49 21.30 15.92
C TYR A 7 31.19 20.10 14.98
N LYS A 8 31.16 18.87 15.52
CA LYS A 8 30.90 17.66 14.72
C LYS A 8 29.47 17.60 14.15
N ILE A 9 28.48 18.20 14.83
CA ILE A 9 27.11 18.19 14.41
C ILE A 9 26.72 19.40 13.55
N LYS A 10 27.58 20.40 13.46
CA LYS A 10 27.29 21.68 12.80
C LYS A 10 26.87 21.52 11.34
N LEU A 11 27.61 20.75 10.54
CA LEU A 11 27.31 20.51 9.12
C LEU A 11 25.91 19.87 8.95
N ILE A 12 25.58 18.90 9.81
CA ILE A 12 24.28 18.25 9.80
C ILE A 12 23.17 19.27 10.10
N LYS A 13 23.40 20.14 11.09
CA LYS A 13 22.42 21.18 11.46
C LYS A 13 22.26 22.26 10.40
N ILE A 14 23.34 22.64 9.70
CA ILE A 14 23.25 23.54 8.54
C ILE A 14 22.39 22.91 7.44
N LEU A 15 22.63 21.63 7.11
CA LEU A 15 21.85 20.92 6.10
C LEU A 15 20.38 20.77 6.50
N GLU A 16 20.10 20.45 7.78
CA GLU A 16 18.74 20.39 8.30
C GLU A 16 18.01 21.74 8.16
N ILE A 17 18.66 22.86 8.54
CA ILE A 17 18.10 24.20 8.41
C ILE A 17 17.80 24.51 6.94
N LEU A 18 18.76 24.25 6.04
CA LEU A 18 18.57 24.49 4.61
C LEU A 18 17.42 23.67 4.06
N ARG A 19 17.34 22.36 4.38
CA ARG A 19 16.24 21.50 3.92
C ARG A 19 14.89 21.89 4.48
N GLN A 20 14.84 22.41 5.72
CA GLN A 20 13.60 22.80 6.36
C GLN A 20 13.11 24.16 5.89
N ASP A 21 13.99 25.14 5.76
CA ASP A 21 13.61 26.55 5.67
C ASP A 21 13.94 27.18 4.30
N SER A 22 14.39 26.40 3.32
CA SER A 22 14.63 26.92 1.97
C SER A 22 14.19 25.96 0.88
N ASP A 23 13.91 26.49 -0.29
CA ASP A 23 13.70 25.80 -1.55
C ASP A 23 14.11 26.71 -2.72
N GLU A 24 13.87 26.27 -3.98
CA GLU A 24 14.26 27.03 -5.16
C GLU A 24 13.62 28.41 -5.27
N ASP A 25 12.45 28.57 -4.67
CA ASP A 25 11.69 29.83 -4.67
C ASP A 25 11.93 30.66 -3.39
N HIS A 26 12.41 30.02 -2.31
CA HIS A 26 12.59 30.62 -1.00
C HIS A 26 14.00 30.38 -0.46
N TYR A 27 14.85 31.39 -0.62
CA TYR A 27 16.22 31.37 -0.12
C TYR A 27 16.30 31.88 1.31
N ILE A 28 17.06 31.21 2.17
CA ILE A 28 17.34 31.64 3.56
C ILE A 28 18.60 32.49 3.61
N GLU A 29 18.63 33.57 4.39
CA GLU A 29 19.79 34.42 4.58
C GLU A 29 20.84 33.78 5.50
N SER A 30 22.15 34.02 5.20
CA SER A 30 23.23 33.54 6.04
C SER A 30 23.14 34.02 7.49
N THR A 31 22.58 35.21 7.73
CA THR A 31 22.31 35.76 9.07
C THR A 31 21.27 34.97 9.83
N GLU A 32 20.26 34.47 9.14
CA GLU A 32 19.22 33.65 9.74
C GLU A 32 19.73 32.24 10.08
N ILE A 33 20.53 31.63 9.19
CA ILE A 33 21.18 30.35 9.47
C ILE A 33 22.05 30.45 10.74
N LEU A 34 22.86 31.52 10.83
CA LEU A 34 23.72 31.73 12.00
C LEU A 34 22.91 31.95 13.27
N SER A 35 21.79 32.67 13.20
CA SER A 35 20.87 32.88 14.34
C SER A 35 20.25 31.56 14.83
N LYS A 36 19.81 30.70 13.91
CA LYS A 36 19.25 29.37 14.22
C LYS A 36 20.31 28.45 14.84
N LEU A 37 21.54 28.44 14.32
CA LEU A 37 22.66 27.71 14.92
C LEU A 37 22.97 28.19 16.33
N ALA A 38 23.04 29.50 16.54
CA ALA A 38 23.28 30.09 17.86
C ALA A 38 22.19 29.71 18.88
N ALA A 39 20.91 29.69 18.45
CA ALA A 39 19.80 29.24 19.30
C ALA A 39 19.93 27.75 19.71
N MET A 40 20.60 26.93 18.91
CA MET A 40 20.93 25.53 19.23
C MET A 40 22.21 25.39 20.06
N GLY A 41 22.87 26.50 20.41
CA GLY A 41 24.15 26.50 21.16
C GLY A 41 25.33 26.14 20.27
N ILE A 42 25.27 26.32 18.95
CA ILE A 42 26.33 26.04 17.98
C ILE A 42 26.90 27.39 17.53
N GLU A 43 28.14 27.67 17.94
CA GLU A 43 28.85 28.86 17.49
C GLU A 43 29.34 28.70 16.06
N CYS A 44 29.03 29.65 15.19
CA CYS A 44 29.46 29.68 13.80
C CYS A 44 29.54 31.15 13.34
N ASP A 45 30.61 31.52 12.68
CA ASP A 45 30.75 32.79 12.00
C ASP A 45 30.48 32.66 10.48
N ARG A 46 30.38 33.80 9.78
CA ARG A 46 30.07 33.82 8.34
C ARG A 46 31.08 33.08 7.50
N ARG A 47 32.41 33.22 7.84
CA ARG A 47 33.49 32.61 7.07
C ARG A 47 33.43 31.09 7.20
N THR A 48 33.20 30.63 8.41
CA THR A 48 33.05 29.19 8.70
C THR A 48 31.81 28.61 8.02
N LEU A 49 30.66 29.33 8.07
CA LEU A 49 29.44 28.92 7.36
C LEU A 49 29.67 28.73 5.85
N TYR A 50 30.41 29.66 5.22
CA TYR A 50 30.72 29.57 3.78
C TYR A 50 31.56 28.35 3.46
N GLY A 51 32.59 28.07 4.27
CA GLY A 51 33.40 26.87 4.12
C GLY A 51 32.63 25.59 4.37
N ASP A 52 31.68 25.59 5.33
CA ASP A 52 30.80 24.43 5.58
C ASP A 52 29.84 24.18 4.41
N ILE A 53 29.37 25.23 3.74
CA ILE A 53 28.50 25.10 2.54
C ILE A 53 29.35 24.60 1.36
N ASP A 54 30.59 25.06 1.18
CA ASP A 54 31.46 24.52 0.15
C ASP A 54 31.73 23.02 0.35
N VAL A 55 31.93 22.60 1.60
CA VAL A 55 32.04 21.16 1.94
C VAL A 55 30.77 20.39 1.60
N LEU A 56 29.57 20.92 1.89
CA LEU A 56 28.32 20.27 1.50
C LEU A 56 28.26 20.07 -0.02
N ASN A 57 28.61 21.09 -0.80
CA ASN A 57 28.62 21.01 -2.27
C ASN A 57 29.68 20.02 -2.79
N ASP A 58 30.88 19.97 -2.20
CA ASP A 58 31.93 18.99 -2.56
C ASP A 58 31.46 17.54 -2.36
N PHE A 59 30.55 17.31 -1.41
CA PHE A 59 29.94 15.99 -1.14
C PHE A 59 28.57 15.75 -1.83
N GLY A 60 28.19 16.63 -2.77
CA GLY A 60 27.05 16.42 -3.64
C GLY A 60 25.70 16.94 -3.12
N TYR A 61 25.71 17.74 -2.04
CA TYR A 61 24.51 18.45 -1.60
C TYR A 61 24.38 19.77 -2.38
N GLU A 62 23.57 19.83 -3.38
CA GLU A 62 23.43 21.00 -4.27
C GLU A 62 22.87 22.23 -3.51
N VAL A 63 23.75 22.97 -2.82
CA VAL A 63 23.41 24.21 -2.13
C VAL A 63 23.74 25.39 -3.03
N LEU A 64 22.70 26.05 -3.54
CA LEU A 64 22.84 27.26 -4.36
C LEU A 64 23.08 28.49 -3.46
N CYS A 65 23.84 29.44 -3.98
CA CYS A 65 24.17 30.71 -3.30
C CYS A 65 23.85 31.91 -4.18
N GLU A 66 22.94 32.75 -3.72
CA GLU A 66 22.74 34.09 -4.28
C GLU A 66 23.62 35.10 -3.56
N LYS A 67 24.59 35.67 -4.27
CA LYS A 67 25.52 36.66 -3.74
C LYS A 67 24.96 38.08 -3.96
N ASN A 68 24.70 38.81 -2.88
CA ASN A 68 24.21 40.16 -2.92
C ASN A 68 25.29 41.13 -2.39
N PRO A 69 25.91 41.99 -3.22
CA PRO A 69 26.92 42.95 -2.76
C PRO A 69 26.39 43.84 -1.63
N GLY A 70 27.07 43.84 -0.50
CA GLY A 70 26.70 44.65 0.67
C GLY A 70 25.55 44.10 1.52
N LYS A 71 25.02 42.92 1.19
CA LYS A 71 23.95 42.24 1.94
C LYS A 71 24.41 40.84 2.34
N PRO A 72 23.69 40.15 3.26
CA PRO A 72 23.91 38.74 3.54
C PRO A 72 23.71 37.89 2.28
N ASN A 73 24.56 36.88 2.07
CA ASN A 73 24.34 35.87 1.04
C ASN A 73 23.06 35.06 1.40
N LYS A 74 22.38 34.62 0.38
CA LYS A 74 21.21 33.76 0.51
C LYS A 74 21.49 32.38 -0.05
N TYR A 75 20.94 31.36 0.56
CA TYR A 75 21.17 29.97 0.23
C TYR A 75 19.87 29.21 0.09
N CYS A 76 19.85 28.24 -0.81
CA CYS A 76 18.85 27.18 -0.83
C CYS A 76 19.49 25.84 -1.15
N VAL A 77 18.90 24.77 -0.67
CA VAL A 77 19.29 23.40 -1.05
C VAL A 77 18.30 22.86 -2.08
N VAL A 78 18.82 22.38 -3.21
CA VAL A 78 18.05 21.78 -4.29
C VAL A 78 17.97 20.27 -4.11
N ASP A 79 19.05 19.65 -3.63
CA ASP A 79 19.11 18.20 -3.38
C ASP A 79 18.09 17.78 -2.31
N ARG A 80 17.03 17.11 -2.76
CA ARG A 80 15.97 16.57 -1.92
C ARG A 80 15.68 15.12 -2.27
N SER A 81 15.39 14.32 -1.26
CA SER A 81 15.04 12.90 -1.44
C SER A 81 13.75 12.68 -2.20
N PHE A 82 12.83 13.66 -2.17
CA PHE A 82 11.56 13.63 -2.86
C PHE A 82 11.24 15.01 -3.44
N ASP A 83 10.68 15.03 -4.65
CA ASP A 83 10.09 16.24 -5.22
C ASP A 83 8.60 16.40 -4.82
N VAL A 84 8.01 17.56 -5.14
CA VAL A 84 6.62 17.88 -4.75
C VAL A 84 5.60 16.91 -5.34
N PRO A 85 5.67 16.52 -6.64
CA PRO A 85 4.76 15.51 -7.21
C PRO A 85 4.85 14.15 -6.51
N GLU A 86 6.06 13.70 -6.16
CA GLU A 86 6.26 12.41 -5.46
C GLU A 86 5.64 12.44 -4.06
N LEU A 87 5.89 13.53 -3.29
CA LEU A 87 5.26 13.72 -1.99
C LEU A 87 3.74 13.75 -2.10
N ARG A 88 3.21 14.41 -3.14
CA ARG A 88 1.77 14.45 -3.39
C ARG A 88 1.18 13.07 -3.61
N ILE A 89 1.80 12.26 -4.46
CA ILE A 89 1.37 10.87 -4.72
C ILE A 89 1.38 10.05 -3.42
N LEU A 90 2.44 10.18 -2.60
CA LEU A 90 2.51 9.49 -1.31
C LEU A 90 1.40 9.93 -0.35
N MET A 91 1.10 11.23 -0.28
CA MET A 91 0.02 11.77 0.54
C MET A 91 -1.36 11.28 0.07
N ASP A 92 -1.61 11.30 -1.23
CA ASP A 92 -2.87 10.83 -1.81
C ASP A 92 -3.06 9.32 -1.56
N ALA A 93 -2.01 8.51 -1.68
CA ALA A 93 -2.04 7.08 -1.37
C ALA A 93 -2.39 6.82 0.10
N VAL A 94 -1.78 7.57 1.04
CA VAL A 94 -2.10 7.48 2.48
C VAL A 94 -3.54 7.94 2.75
N GLN A 95 -3.97 9.01 2.10
CA GLN A 95 -5.33 9.53 2.25
C GLN A 95 -6.39 8.55 1.73
N ALA A 96 -6.14 7.92 0.60
CA ALA A 96 -7.05 6.97 -0.02
C ALA A 96 -7.14 5.63 0.74
N SER A 97 -6.08 5.21 1.42
CA SER A 97 -6.00 3.91 2.09
C SER A 97 -7.02 3.74 3.20
N SER A 98 -7.94 2.79 3.03
CA SER A 98 -9.03 2.52 3.99
C SER A 98 -8.55 1.85 5.28
N PHE A 99 -7.45 1.08 5.22
CA PHE A 99 -6.91 0.37 6.39
C PHE A 99 -6.21 1.28 7.40
N ILE A 100 -5.78 2.47 7.00
CA ILE A 100 -5.13 3.45 7.89
C ILE A 100 -6.19 4.22 8.65
N THR A 101 -6.10 4.24 9.99
CA THR A 101 -7.06 4.97 10.82
C THR A 101 -7.00 6.48 10.60
N PRO A 102 -8.07 7.25 10.90
CA PRO A 102 -8.05 8.70 10.71
C PRO A 102 -6.89 9.38 11.43
N SER A 103 -6.64 9.01 12.70
CA SER A 103 -5.57 9.63 13.50
C SER A 103 -4.18 9.35 12.93
N LYS A 104 -3.93 8.13 12.46
CA LYS A 104 -2.67 7.76 11.81
C LYS A 104 -2.51 8.40 10.44
N THR A 105 -3.61 8.58 9.69
CA THR A 105 -3.58 9.29 8.42
C THR A 105 -3.04 10.71 8.60
N GLU A 106 -3.59 11.49 9.54
CA GLU A 106 -3.14 12.85 9.82
C GLU A 106 -1.64 12.90 10.17
N VAL A 107 -1.21 12.03 11.09
CA VAL A 107 0.21 11.95 11.49
C VAL A 107 1.13 11.59 10.32
N LEU A 108 0.72 10.68 9.43
CA LEU A 108 1.52 10.30 8.26
C LEU A 108 1.56 11.42 7.22
N LEU A 109 0.44 12.08 6.96
CA LEU A 109 0.38 13.21 6.03
C LEU A 109 1.31 14.34 6.48
N ASP A 110 1.31 14.67 7.78
CA ASP A 110 2.21 15.68 8.33
C ASP A 110 3.68 15.29 8.14
N LYS A 111 4.05 14.04 8.47
CA LYS A 111 5.41 13.55 8.29
C LYS A 111 5.87 13.56 6.83
N ILE A 112 4.98 13.20 5.89
CA ILE A 112 5.31 13.22 4.46
C ILE A 112 5.46 14.66 3.98
N ALA A 113 4.55 15.55 4.36
CA ALA A 113 4.64 16.96 3.99
C ALA A 113 5.95 17.61 4.49
N ASP A 114 6.37 17.30 5.73
CA ASP A 114 7.60 17.82 6.34
C ASP A 114 8.87 17.42 5.59
N LEU A 115 8.85 16.32 4.81
CA LEU A 115 9.97 15.95 3.93
C LEU A 115 10.24 16.99 2.83
N GLY A 116 9.22 17.78 2.47
CA GLY A 116 9.33 18.86 1.49
C GLY A 116 9.96 20.15 2.04
N GLY A 117 10.10 20.28 3.37
CA GLY A 117 10.45 21.53 4.04
C GLY A 117 9.22 22.43 4.29
N SER A 118 9.39 23.50 5.08
CA SER A 118 8.28 24.30 5.61
C SER A 118 7.35 24.91 4.53
N HIS A 119 7.92 25.51 3.49
CA HIS A 119 7.16 26.17 2.43
C HIS A 119 6.36 25.17 1.59
N ARG A 120 7.00 24.08 1.15
CA ARG A 120 6.34 23.03 0.36
C ARG A 120 5.33 22.24 1.19
N ALA A 121 5.62 22.03 2.48
CA ALA A 121 4.70 21.34 3.39
C ALA A 121 3.38 22.13 3.55
N GLU A 122 3.45 23.45 3.66
CA GLU A 122 2.26 24.29 3.72
C GLU A 122 1.41 24.17 2.43
N LEU A 123 2.07 24.23 1.27
CA LEU A 123 1.43 24.05 -0.04
C LEU A 123 0.79 22.65 -0.16
N LEU A 124 1.49 21.61 0.24
CA LEU A 124 0.99 20.25 0.21
C LEU A 124 -0.22 20.05 1.11
N ARG A 125 -0.20 20.60 2.34
CA ARG A 125 -1.32 20.52 3.29
C ARG A 125 -2.55 21.28 2.80
N SER A 126 -2.37 22.47 2.22
CA SER A 126 -3.48 23.30 1.74
C SER A 126 -4.25 22.68 0.57
N ASN A 127 -3.59 21.84 -0.22
CA ASN A 127 -4.13 21.21 -1.42
C ASN A 127 -4.61 19.75 -1.20
N ILE A 128 -4.69 19.28 0.04
CA ILE A 128 -5.20 17.93 0.33
C ILE A 128 -6.69 17.85 0.02
N VAL A 129 -7.06 17.02 -0.93
CA VAL A 129 -8.45 16.63 -1.14
C VAL A 129 -8.82 15.56 -0.13
N LYS A 130 -9.75 15.88 0.78
CA LYS A 130 -10.25 14.88 1.74
C LYS A 130 -11.18 13.91 1.02
N PHE A 131 -10.74 12.69 0.82
CA PHE A 131 -11.59 11.61 0.33
C PHE A 131 -12.51 11.12 1.46
N ASN A 132 -13.78 10.90 1.14
CA ASN A 132 -14.75 10.27 2.06
C ASN A 132 -14.53 8.74 2.14
N THR A 133 -13.29 8.30 2.26
CA THR A 133 -12.96 6.89 2.42
C THR A 133 -13.34 6.44 3.83
N THR A 134 -14.15 5.39 3.93
CA THR A 134 -14.44 4.77 5.22
C THR A 134 -13.16 4.12 5.75
N LYS A 135 -12.59 4.74 6.77
CA LYS A 135 -11.31 4.29 7.35
C LYS A 135 -11.51 3.27 8.47
N SER A 136 -10.53 2.39 8.63
CA SER A 136 -10.52 1.40 9.71
C SER A 136 -10.50 2.09 11.09
N ALA A 137 -11.21 1.50 12.05
CA ALA A 137 -11.12 1.90 13.46
C ALA A 137 -10.08 1.08 14.25
N ASN A 138 -9.34 0.19 13.59
CA ASN A 138 -8.38 -0.69 14.25
C ASN A 138 -7.01 -0.02 14.38
N GLU A 139 -6.77 0.63 15.52
CA GLU A 139 -5.48 1.28 15.82
C GLU A 139 -4.30 0.29 15.98
N SER A 140 -4.58 -1.00 16.20
CA SER A 140 -3.53 -2.02 16.37
C SER A 140 -2.97 -2.56 15.05
N ILE A 141 -3.48 -2.14 13.90
CA ILE A 141 -3.10 -2.71 12.61
C ILE A 141 -1.60 -2.59 12.31
N PHE A 142 -0.98 -1.46 12.65
CA PHE A 142 0.46 -1.26 12.47
C PHE A 142 1.30 -2.20 13.34
N TYR A 143 0.85 -2.40 14.59
CA TYR A 143 1.46 -3.37 15.50
C TYR A 143 1.30 -4.79 14.95
N SER A 144 0.10 -5.13 14.48
CA SER A 144 -0.18 -6.45 13.90
C SER A 144 0.71 -6.74 12.68
N ILE A 145 0.88 -5.77 11.76
CA ILE A 145 1.77 -5.89 10.61
C ILE A 145 3.23 -6.10 11.07
N SER A 146 3.68 -5.33 12.07
CA SER A 146 5.03 -5.45 12.62
C SER A 146 5.30 -6.84 13.22
N GLU A 147 4.37 -7.34 14.06
CA GLU A 147 4.49 -8.68 14.68
C GLU A 147 4.49 -9.81 13.64
N ILE A 148 3.66 -9.69 12.60
CA ILE A 148 3.61 -10.65 11.50
C ILE A 148 4.94 -10.66 10.74
N ASN A 149 5.47 -9.50 10.37
CA ASN A 149 6.73 -9.39 9.65
C ASN A 149 7.90 -9.93 10.49
N LEU A 150 7.93 -9.61 11.78
CA LEU A 150 8.91 -10.14 12.71
C LEU A 150 8.84 -11.68 12.79
N ALA A 151 7.63 -12.25 12.79
CA ALA A 151 7.45 -13.70 12.78
C ALA A 151 7.94 -14.34 11.49
N ILE A 152 7.71 -13.72 10.32
CA ILE A 152 8.23 -14.14 9.01
C ILE A 152 9.75 -14.16 9.02
N GLU A 153 10.38 -13.05 9.41
CA GLU A 153 11.84 -12.88 9.46
C GLU A 153 12.52 -13.93 10.36
N ASN A 154 11.87 -14.26 11.49
CA ASN A 154 12.41 -15.22 12.45
C ASN A 154 11.96 -16.67 12.21
N ASN A 155 11.23 -16.95 11.14
CA ASN A 155 10.66 -18.28 10.86
C ASN A 155 9.86 -18.84 12.04
N LYS A 156 8.98 -18.01 12.62
CA LYS A 156 8.14 -18.37 13.76
C LYS A 156 6.66 -18.33 13.37
N LYS A 157 5.85 -19.12 14.10
CA LYS A 157 4.39 -19.02 13.99
C LYS A 157 3.89 -17.69 14.50
N VAL A 158 2.74 -17.29 13.96
CA VAL A 158 1.96 -16.17 14.45
C VAL A 158 0.67 -16.67 15.09
N SER A 159 0.24 -16.04 16.17
CA SER A 159 -1.06 -16.32 16.78
C SER A 159 -1.89 -15.06 16.88
N PHE A 160 -3.20 -15.20 16.69
CA PHE A 160 -4.15 -14.09 16.72
C PHE A 160 -5.58 -14.59 16.99
N GLU A 161 -6.46 -13.69 17.41
CA GLU A 161 -7.91 -13.86 17.38
C GLU A 161 -8.45 -13.24 16.09
N TYR A 162 -9.52 -13.81 15.52
CA TYR A 162 -10.09 -13.31 14.26
C TYR A 162 -11.57 -13.04 14.43
N PHE A 163 -12.03 -11.88 13.95
CA PHE A 163 -13.41 -11.44 14.12
C PHE A 163 -14.08 -11.03 12.81
N ASP A 164 -15.39 -11.13 12.78
CA ASP A 164 -16.28 -10.52 11.81
C ASP A 164 -17.10 -9.42 12.48
N PHE A 165 -17.78 -8.59 11.70
CA PHE A 165 -18.76 -7.65 12.22
C PHE A 165 -20.18 -8.22 12.05
N ASN A 166 -21.01 -8.02 13.08
CA ASN A 166 -22.44 -8.27 12.99
C ASN A 166 -23.19 -7.08 12.35
N SER A 167 -24.51 -7.18 12.22
CA SER A 167 -25.38 -6.13 11.64
C SER A 167 -25.36 -4.81 12.43
N LYS A 168 -24.88 -4.82 13.68
CA LYS A 168 -24.71 -3.63 14.51
C LYS A 168 -23.29 -3.08 14.49
N HIS A 169 -22.43 -3.61 13.59
CA HIS A 169 -21.02 -3.26 13.48
C HIS A 169 -20.19 -3.59 14.75
N GLU A 170 -20.62 -4.60 15.52
CA GLU A 170 -19.88 -5.10 16.69
C GLU A 170 -19.00 -6.29 16.29
N ARG A 171 -17.83 -6.42 16.93
CA ARG A 171 -16.91 -7.53 16.68
C ARG A 171 -17.47 -8.86 17.22
N VAL A 172 -17.54 -9.85 16.35
CA VAL A 172 -17.92 -11.22 16.70
C VAL A 172 -16.73 -12.13 16.42
N TYR A 173 -16.10 -12.64 17.46
CA TYR A 173 -14.90 -13.47 17.32
C TYR A 173 -15.26 -14.86 16.79
N ARG A 174 -14.58 -15.28 15.73
CA ARG A 174 -14.71 -16.65 15.21
C ARG A 174 -14.17 -17.65 16.22
N ARG A 175 -14.62 -18.90 16.13
CA ARG A 175 -14.24 -20.00 17.02
C ARG A 175 -14.41 -19.65 18.51
N ASN A 176 -15.39 -18.85 18.88
CA ASN A 176 -15.63 -18.40 20.26
C ASN A 176 -14.38 -17.75 20.89
N GLY A 177 -13.65 -16.94 20.16
CA GLY A 177 -12.44 -16.25 20.61
C GLY A 177 -11.20 -17.12 20.75
N LYS A 178 -11.20 -18.37 20.27
CA LYS A 178 -9.99 -19.21 20.27
C LYS A 178 -8.95 -18.69 19.29
N ARG A 179 -7.71 -18.62 19.74
CA ARG A 179 -6.59 -18.16 18.91
C ARG A 179 -6.32 -19.08 17.73
N TYR A 180 -6.00 -18.47 16.63
CA TYR A 180 -5.42 -19.10 15.46
C TYR A 180 -3.90 -19.19 15.66
N PHE A 181 -3.31 -20.29 15.19
CA PHE A 181 -1.86 -20.49 15.11
C PHE A 181 -1.54 -20.88 13.69
N VAL A 182 -0.80 -20.03 13.00
CA VAL A 182 -0.52 -20.20 11.57
C VAL A 182 0.96 -20.01 11.27
N ASN A 183 1.41 -20.54 10.14
CA ASN A 183 2.75 -20.37 9.63
C ASN A 183 2.70 -19.20 8.63
N PRO A 184 3.21 -18.01 8.96
CA PRO A 184 3.16 -16.85 8.07
C PRO A 184 4.12 -17.03 6.89
N LEU A 185 3.70 -16.61 5.69
CA LEU A 185 4.51 -16.62 4.47
C LEU A 185 4.85 -15.20 4.01
N ALA A 186 3.84 -14.35 3.90
CA ALA A 186 3.98 -12.97 3.44
C ALA A 186 2.82 -12.11 3.92
N THR A 187 3.04 -10.80 3.91
CA THR A 187 1.99 -9.80 3.96
C THR A 187 1.80 -9.20 2.57
N ILE A 188 0.56 -9.06 2.12
CA ILE A 188 0.22 -8.47 0.82
C ILE A 188 -0.80 -7.35 1.03
N TYR A 189 -0.57 -6.23 0.34
CA TYR A 189 -1.56 -5.16 0.20
C TYR A 189 -2.32 -5.36 -1.10
N ASP A 190 -3.63 -5.44 -1.01
CA ASP A 190 -4.52 -5.64 -2.14
C ASP A 190 -5.91 -5.09 -1.84
N ASP A 191 -6.50 -4.40 -2.82
CA ASP A 191 -7.84 -3.81 -2.73
C ASP A 191 -8.10 -3.12 -1.38
N ASP A 192 -7.27 -2.12 -1.07
CA ASP A 192 -7.30 -1.29 0.14
C ASP A 192 -7.19 -2.04 1.48
N ASN A 193 -6.73 -3.30 1.47
CA ASN A 193 -6.56 -4.08 2.68
C ASN A 193 -5.19 -4.77 2.74
N TYR A 194 -4.69 -4.97 3.96
CA TYR A 194 -3.56 -5.83 4.21
C TYR A 194 -4.01 -7.25 4.53
N TYR A 195 -3.36 -8.22 3.91
CA TYR A 195 -3.63 -9.64 4.10
C TYR A 195 -2.37 -10.35 4.57
N LEU A 196 -2.54 -11.26 5.53
CA LEU A 196 -1.56 -12.28 5.85
C LEU A 196 -1.81 -13.49 4.96
N ILE A 197 -0.83 -13.89 4.17
CA ILE A 197 -0.78 -15.21 3.51
C ILE A 197 -0.06 -16.17 4.45
N CYS A 198 -0.70 -17.26 4.76
CA CYS A 198 -0.17 -18.25 5.68
C CYS A 198 -0.65 -19.65 5.33
N TYR A 199 -0.09 -20.66 5.99
CA TYR A 199 -0.52 -22.05 5.84
C TYR A 199 -0.65 -22.74 7.21
N TYR A 200 -1.37 -23.85 7.21
CA TYR A 200 -1.44 -24.77 8.33
C TYR A 200 -0.62 -26.00 8.01
N GLY A 201 0.25 -26.43 8.94
CA GLY A 201 1.08 -27.63 8.72
C GLY A 201 0.30 -28.96 8.53
N ARG A 202 -1.02 -28.93 8.72
CA ARG A 202 -1.91 -30.09 8.58
C ARG A 202 -2.57 -30.21 7.21
N PHE A 203 -2.66 -29.12 6.46
CA PHE A 203 -3.40 -29.02 5.20
C PHE A 203 -2.48 -28.50 4.12
N GLU A 204 -2.70 -28.95 2.90
CA GLU A 204 -2.11 -28.35 1.71
C GLU A 204 -2.82 -27.02 1.38
N GLY A 205 -2.07 -26.12 0.74
CA GLY A 205 -2.56 -24.82 0.33
C GLY A 205 -2.35 -23.70 1.36
N VAL A 206 -2.59 -22.50 0.91
CA VAL A 206 -2.45 -21.26 1.69
C VAL A 206 -3.82 -20.72 2.09
N VAL A 207 -3.82 -19.90 3.12
CA VAL A 207 -5.03 -19.22 3.60
C VAL A 207 -4.73 -17.74 3.71
N HIS A 208 -5.71 -16.90 3.42
CA HIS A 208 -5.62 -15.46 3.54
C HIS A 208 -6.44 -14.96 4.72
N TYR A 209 -5.85 -14.08 5.50
CA TYR A 209 -6.54 -13.41 6.58
C TYR A 209 -6.35 -11.90 6.45
N ARG A 210 -7.42 -11.14 6.50
CA ARG A 210 -7.36 -9.67 6.60
C ARG A 210 -6.76 -9.27 7.93
N ILE A 211 -5.70 -8.45 7.91
CA ILE A 211 -4.99 -8.05 9.14
C ILE A 211 -5.84 -7.09 9.98
N ASP A 212 -6.68 -6.27 9.36
CA ASP A 212 -7.62 -5.38 10.06
C ASP A 212 -8.72 -6.11 10.86
N ARG A 213 -8.90 -7.43 10.57
CA ARG A 213 -9.82 -8.34 11.28
C ARG A 213 -9.12 -9.19 12.34
N MET A 214 -7.85 -8.95 12.59
CA MET A 214 -7.08 -9.62 13.64
C MET A 214 -7.05 -8.80 14.91
N ASP A 215 -7.03 -9.50 16.02
CA ASP A 215 -6.81 -8.94 17.34
C ASP A 215 -5.76 -9.76 18.09
N ARG A 216 -5.02 -9.12 19.01
CA ARG A 216 -3.99 -9.76 19.84
C ARG A 216 -2.97 -10.56 19.01
N VAL A 217 -2.46 -9.96 17.94
CA VAL A 217 -1.46 -10.58 17.08
C VAL A 217 -0.13 -10.65 17.83
N GLU A 218 0.47 -11.85 17.87
CA GLU A 218 1.74 -12.10 18.55
C GLU A 218 2.57 -13.13 17.80
N MET A 219 3.88 -12.89 17.69
CA MET A 219 4.83 -13.91 17.28
C MET A 219 4.96 -14.98 18.38
N VAL A 220 4.88 -16.26 18.00
CA VAL A 220 5.01 -17.38 18.93
C VAL A 220 6.49 -17.77 19.06
N VAL A 221 7.21 -17.16 19.99
CA VAL A 221 8.69 -17.24 20.12
C VAL A 221 9.21 -18.68 20.15
N ASN A 222 8.52 -19.58 20.87
CA ASN A 222 8.96 -20.95 21.09
C ASN A 222 8.46 -21.94 20.03
N GLN A 223 7.77 -21.50 18.98
CA GLN A 223 7.26 -22.37 17.95
C GLN A 223 7.79 -21.94 16.57
N PRO A 224 8.74 -22.71 16.00
CA PRO A 224 9.14 -22.51 14.61
C PRO A 224 7.98 -22.84 13.68
N ILE A 225 8.05 -22.36 12.43
CA ILE A 225 7.09 -22.74 11.40
C ILE A 225 7.15 -24.24 11.12
N ASP A 226 6.01 -24.83 10.78
CA ASP A 226 5.95 -26.21 10.29
C ASP A 226 6.52 -26.28 8.87
N VAL A 227 6.97 -27.49 8.47
CA VAL A 227 7.36 -27.72 7.08
C VAL A 227 6.10 -27.62 6.20
N TYR A 228 6.16 -26.81 5.17
CA TYR A 228 5.09 -26.75 4.17
C TYR A 228 5.09 -28.02 3.33
N LYS A 229 3.95 -28.68 3.20
CA LYS A 229 3.80 -29.96 2.51
C LYS A 229 3.31 -29.86 1.07
N GLY A 230 2.88 -28.67 0.64
CA GLY A 230 2.41 -28.41 -0.73
C GLY A 230 3.54 -28.09 -1.70
N GLU A 231 3.17 -27.87 -2.95
CA GLU A 231 4.08 -27.37 -3.98
C GLU A 231 4.64 -25.99 -3.59
N PRO A 232 5.89 -25.69 -3.99
CA PRO A 232 6.48 -24.37 -3.71
C PRO A 232 5.56 -23.23 -4.15
N ILE A 233 5.26 -22.31 -3.25
CA ILE A 233 4.31 -21.22 -3.51
C ILE A 233 5.03 -20.09 -4.22
N ASP A 234 4.70 -19.85 -5.49
CA ASP A 234 5.03 -18.60 -6.17
C ASP A 234 4.00 -17.53 -5.80
N LEU A 235 4.35 -16.70 -4.81
CA LEU A 235 3.48 -15.62 -4.32
C LEU A 235 3.10 -14.60 -5.40
N LYS A 236 3.96 -14.38 -6.41
CA LYS A 236 3.68 -13.46 -7.51
C LYS A 236 2.61 -14.04 -8.42
N ARG A 237 2.76 -15.31 -8.80
CA ARG A 237 1.76 -16.03 -9.59
C ARG A 237 0.46 -16.14 -8.81
N HIS A 238 0.53 -16.50 -7.53
CA HIS A 238 -0.63 -16.66 -6.66
C HIS A 238 -1.46 -15.36 -6.60
N LYS A 239 -0.82 -14.20 -6.40
CA LYS A 239 -1.51 -12.91 -6.41
C LYS A 239 -2.20 -12.61 -7.74
N LYS A 240 -1.57 -12.95 -8.87
CA LYS A 240 -2.12 -12.66 -10.21
C LYS A 240 -3.38 -13.47 -10.55
N THR A 241 -3.57 -14.63 -9.92
CA THR A 241 -4.73 -15.50 -10.17
C THR A 241 -5.93 -15.18 -9.26
N LEU A 242 -5.73 -14.33 -8.24
CA LEU A 242 -6.75 -13.99 -7.26
C LEU A 242 -7.57 -12.76 -7.69
N PHE A 243 -8.87 -12.82 -7.43
CA PHE A 243 -9.78 -11.69 -7.54
C PHE A 243 -10.23 -11.26 -6.14
N GLY A 244 -9.78 -10.07 -5.69
CA GLY A 244 -10.12 -9.54 -4.36
C GLY A 244 -9.68 -10.44 -3.21
N MET A 245 -8.57 -11.17 -3.33
CA MET A 245 -8.02 -12.10 -2.32
C MET A 245 -8.96 -13.25 -1.90
N PHE A 246 -10.02 -13.52 -2.67
CA PHE A 246 -10.86 -14.68 -2.49
C PHE A 246 -10.24 -15.91 -3.15
N GLN A 247 -10.09 -16.97 -2.37
CA GLN A 247 -9.55 -18.24 -2.84
C GLN A 247 -10.60 -19.05 -3.57
N GLY A 248 -10.14 -19.80 -4.56
CA GLY A 248 -10.91 -20.77 -5.32
C GLY A 248 -9.99 -21.79 -5.98
N GLU A 249 -10.57 -22.68 -6.74
CA GLU A 249 -9.83 -23.61 -7.59
C GLU A 249 -9.15 -22.84 -8.72
N GLU A 250 -7.82 -22.98 -8.89
CA GLU A 250 -7.09 -22.36 -10.00
C GLU A 250 -7.39 -23.12 -11.31
N GLN A 251 -7.88 -22.39 -12.31
CA GLN A 251 -8.22 -22.90 -13.64
C GLN A 251 -7.66 -21.99 -14.73
N LEU A 252 -7.23 -22.60 -15.83
CA LEU A 252 -6.90 -21.87 -17.06
C LEU A 252 -8.20 -21.63 -17.85
N VAL A 253 -8.68 -20.41 -17.81
CA VAL A 253 -9.97 -20.02 -18.39
C VAL A 253 -9.76 -19.36 -19.77
N GLU A 254 -10.61 -19.73 -20.73
CA GLU A 254 -10.70 -19.09 -22.05
C GLU A 254 -11.81 -18.04 -22.04
N PHE A 255 -11.46 -16.87 -22.54
CA PHE A 255 -12.36 -15.73 -22.63
C PHE A 255 -12.59 -15.32 -24.08
N GLN A 256 -13.79 -14.80 -24.34
CA GLN A 256 -14.12 -14.05 -25.54
C GLN A 256 -14.53 -12.63 -25.12
N ALA A 257 -13.96 -11.62 -25.78
CA ALA A 257 -14.13 -10.22 -25.38
C ALA A 257 -14.35 -9.30 -26.58
N ASP A 258 -15.02 -8.18 -26.36
CA ASP A 258 -15.08 -7.07 -27.30
C ASP A 258 -13.82 -6.21 -27.19
N ALA A 259 -13.40 -5.62 -28.32
CA ALA A 259 -12.20 -4.79 -28.36
C ALA A 259 -12.27 -3.53 -27.45
N ASN A 260 -13.47 -3.10 -27.09
CA ASN A 260 -13.67 -1.90 -26.26
C ASN A 260 -13.45 -2.12 -24.76
N ILE A 261 -13.14 -3.37 -24.33
CA ILE A 261 -12.81 -3.70 -22.93
C ILE A 261 -11.39 -4.22 -22.76
N LEU A 262 -10.48 -3.88 -23.67
CA LEU A 262 -9.08 -4.28 -23.59
C LEU A 262 -8.37 -3.68 -22.38
N ASP A 263 -8.60 -2.40 -22.05
CA ASP A 263 -7.96 -1.74 -20.92
C ASP A 263 -8.24 -2.48 -19.61
N PRO A 264 -9.51 -2.77 -19.21
CA PRO A 264 -9.79 -3.59 -18.03
C PRO A 264 -9.16 -4.99 -18.06
N ILE A 265 -8.99 -5.60 -19.24
CA ILE A 265 -8.33 -6.90 -19.37
C ILE A 265 -6.83 -6.77 -19.05
N PHE A 266 -6.17 -5.75 -19.63
CA PHE A 266 -4.76 -5.49 -19.34
C PHE A 266 -4.51 -5.06 -17.90
N ASP A 267 -5.42 -4.32 -17.29
CA ASP A 267 -5.33 -3.92 -15.87
C ASP A 267 -5.28 -5.14 -14.94
N ILE A 268 -6.04 -6.19 -15.25
CA ILE A 268 -6.11 -7.40 -14.40
C ILE A 268 -5.01 -8.42 -14.78
N PHE A 269 -4.86 -8.74 -16.07
CA PHE A 269 -4.00 -9.84 -16.51
C PHE A 269 -2.61 -9.37 -16.93
N GLY A 270 -2.41 -8.05 -17.07
CA GLY A 270 -1.18 -7.42 -17.54
C GLY A 270 -1.06 -7.39 -19.06
N ASP A 271 -0.14 -6.58 -19.52
CA ASP A 271 0.14 -6.30 -20.94
C ASP A 271 0.73 -7.49 -21.74
N LYS A 272 1.09 -8.56 -21.04
CA LYS A 272 1.68 -9.79 -21.66
C LYS A 272 0.65 -10.87 -21.97
N VAL A 273 -0.64 -10.63 -21.70
CA VAL A 273 -1.69 -11.58 -22.08
C VAL A 273 -1.78 -11.66 -23.60
N GLU A 274 -1.69 -12.87 -24.15
CA GLU A 274 -1.79 -13.09 -25.58
C GLU A 274 -3.25 -13.03 -26.02
N ILE A 275 -3.57 -12.05 -26.86
CA ILE A 275 -4.92 -11.82 -27.37
C ILE A 275 -4.93 -12.04 -28.89
N THR A 276 -5.86 -12.85 -29.38
CA THR A 276 -6.03 -13.14 -30.81
C THR A 276 -7.46 -12.86 -31.26
N PRO A 277 -7.67 -12.27 -32.44
CA PRO A 277 -9.00 -12.13 -33.00
C PRO A 277 -9.57 -13.48 -33.43
N ASP A 278 -10.88 -13.68 -33.22
CA ASP A 278 -11.60 -14.82 -33.74
C ASP A 278 -12.21 -14.47 -35.14
N GLU A 279 -12.84 -15.45 -35.78
CA GLU A 279 -13.47 -15.30 -37.13
C GLU A 279 -14.61 -14.26 -37.14
N ASN A 280 -15.18 -13.92 -36.01
CA ASN A 280 -16.28 -12.96 -35.87
C ASN A 280 -15.80 -11.55 -35.47
N GLY A 281 -14.49 -11.33 -35.40
CA GLY A 281 -13.90 -10.07 -34.93
C GLY A 281 -13.93 -9.85 -33.45
N LYS A 282 -14.34 -10.85 -32.64
CA LYS A 282 -14.19 -10.84 -31.18
C LYS A 282 -12.75 -11.22 -30.83
N LEU A 283 -12.31 -10.84 -29.65
CA LEU A 283 -10.98 -11.15 -29.15
C LEU A 283 -11.03 -12.39 -28.24
N ARG A 284 -10.04 -13.26 -28.36
CA ARG A 284 -9.88 -14.43 -27.48
C ARG A 284 -8.57 -14.38 -26.74
N PHE A 285 -8.60 -14.77 -25.48
CA PHE A 285 -7.41 -14.92 -24.63
C PHE A 285 -7.60 -15.99 -23.58
N LYS A 286 -6.48 -16.43 -22.97
CA LYS A 286 -6.48 -17.39 -21.86
C LYS A 286 -5.77 -16.79 -20.66
N ALA A 287 -6.34 -16.99 -19.48
CA ALA A 287 -5.71 -16.57 -18.24
C ALA A 287 -5.94 -17.61 -17.13
N ALA A 288 -4.94 -17.81 -16.28
CA ALA A 288 -5.08 -18.58 -15.06
C ALA A 288 -5.79 -17.72 -14.00
N VAL A 289 -6.90 -18.22 -13.47
CA VAL A 289 -7.71 -17.53 -12.46
C VAL A 289 -8.16 -18.47 -11.37
N GLN A 290 -8.39 -17.97 -10.17
CA GLN A 290 -9.06 -18.72 -9.11
C GLN A 290 -10.56 -18.46 -9.18
N LEU A 291 -11.32 -19.53 -9.36
CA LEU A 291 -12.79 -19.44 -9.47
C LEU A 291 -13.38 -19.03 -8.12
N SER A 292 -13.91 -17.83 -8.05
CA SER A 292 -14.46 -17.25 -6.83
C SER A 292 -15.68 -16.38 -7.15
N PRO A 293 -16.54 -16.06 -6.17
CA PRO A 293 -17.65 -15.14 -6.39
C PRO A 293 -17.21 -13.77 -6.95
N THR A 294 -16.05 -13.27 -6.54
CA THR A 294 -15.48 -12.02 -7.04
C THR A 294 -15.03 -12.12 -8.49
N PHE A 295 -14.46 -13.25 -8.90
CA PHE A 295 -14.15 -13.53 -10.29
C PHE A 295 -15.40 -13.53 -11.17
N PHE A 296 -16.44 -14.28 -10.76
CA PHE A 296 -17.71 -14.28 -11.50
C PHE A 296 -18.35 -12.89 -11.56
N GLY A 297 -18.34 -12.16 -10.43
CA GLY A 297 -18.82 -10.79 -10.39
C GLY A 297 -18.08 -9.86 -11.36
N TRP A 298 -16.76 -9.98 -11.44
CA TRP A 298 -15.94 -9.24 -12.40
C TRP A 298 -16.31 -9.58 -13.84
N CYS A 299 -16.41 -10.85 -14.20
CA CYS A 299 -16.87 -11.26 -15.55
C CYS A 299 -18.21 -10.63 -15.90
N LEU A 300 -19.18 -10.69 -15.00
CA LEU A 300 -20.55 -10.19 -15.22
C LEU A 300 -20.63 -8.65 -15.26
N SER A 301 -19.65 -7.94 -14.72
CA SER A 301 -19.62 -6.46 -14.75
C SER A 301 -19.54 -5.89 -16.18
N PHE A 302 -19.10 -6.68 -17.14
CA PHE A 302 -18.99 -6.30 -18.56
C PHE A 302 -20.19 -6.75 -19.41
N GLY A 303 -21.17 -7.42 -18.80
CA GLY A 303 -22.34 -7.95 -19.51
C GLY A 303 -21.97 -8.95 -20.59
N ASP A 304 -22.47 -8.75 -21.80
CA ASP A 304 -22.21 -9.61 -22.97
C ASP A 304 -20.87 -9.35 -23.67
N LYS A 305 -20.17 -8.29 -23.24
CA LYS A 305 -18.87 -7.91 -23.84
C LYS A 305 -17.70 -8.81 -23.39
N LEU A 306 -17.83 -9.49 -22.26
CA LEU A 306 -16.88 -10.47 -21.77
C LEU A 306 -17.61 -11.79 -21.48
N GLN A 307 -17.18 -12.86 -22.10
CA GLN A 307 -17.74 -14.18 -21.89
C GLN A 307 -16.66 -15.21 -21.60
N VAL A 308 -16.91 -16.08 -20.65
CA VAL A 308 -16.13 -17.30 -20.42
C VAL A 308 -16.61 -18.34 -21.43
N VAL A 309 -15.70 -18.79 -22.30
CA VAL A 309 -16.02 -19.74 -23.40
C VAL A 309 -15.37 -21.10 -23.22
N GLY A 310 -14.55 -21.26 -22.21
CA GLY A 310 -13.91 -22.54 -21.88
C GLY A 310 -13.08 -22.47 -20.59
N PRO A 311 -12.76 -23.64 -20.01
CA PRO A 311 -13.31 -24.97 -20.30
C PRO A 311 -14.79 -25.13 -19.92
N ASN A 312 -15.48 -26.15 -20.44
CA ASN A 312 -16.91 -26.35 -20.23
C ASN A 312 -17.32 -26.32 -18.75
N GLU A 313 -16.54 -26.96 -17.88
CA GLU A 313 -16.79 -26.96 -16.42
C GLU A 313 -16.84 -25.55 -15.82
N VAL A 314 -16.03 -24.61 -16.32
CA VAL A 314 -16.06 -23.24 -15.85
C VAL A 314 -17.28 -22.50 -16.43
N VAL A 315 -17.61 -22.75 -17.70
CA VAL A 315 -18.83 -22.19 -18.33
C VAL A 315 -20.08 -22.64 -17.55
N GLU A 316 -20.16 -23.90 -17.18
CA GLU A 316 -21.26 -24.42 -16.35
C GLU A 316 -21.36 -23.71 -15.01
N LYS A 317 -20.23 -23.53 -14.29
CA LYS A 317 -20.19 -22.75 -13.03
C LYS A 317 -20.66 -21.30 -13.20
N VAL A 318 -20.32 -20.64 -14.32
CA VAL A 318 -20.80 -19.29 -14.64
C VAL A 318 -22.31 -19.29 -14.85
N VAL A 319 -22.83 -20.26 -15.60
CA VAL A 319 -24.27 -20.41 -15.85
C VAL A 319 -25.03 -20.64 -14.54
N GLU A 320 -24.56 -21.55 -13.69
CA GLU A 320 -25.14 -21.79 -12.36
C GLU A 320 -25.14 -20.52 -11.50
N TYR A 321 -24.06 -19.74 -11.51
CA TYR A 321 -23.96 -18.48 -10.78
C TYR A 321 -25.00 -17.46 -11.26
N ILE A 322 -25.16 -17.31 -12.58
CA ILE A 322 -26.17 -16.43 -13.19
C ILE A 322 -27.59 -16.89 -12.84
N GLN A 323 -27.85 -18.20 -12.91
CA GLN A 323 -29.14 -18.78 -12.57
C GLN A 323 -29.50 -18.51 -11.09
N SER A 324 -28.55 -18.70 -10.18
CA SER A 324 -28.77 -18.43 -8.76
C SER A 324 -29.17 -16.97 -8.49
N LEU A 325 -28.50 -16.03 -9.17
CA LEU A 325 -28.87 -14.60 -9.10
C LEU A 325 -30.27 -14.34 -9.67
N THR A 326 -30.57 -14.94 -10.82
CA THR A 326 -31.87 -14.77 -11.48
C THR A 326 -33.03 -15.27 -10.60
N ILE A 327 -32.88 -16.44 -9.96
CA ILE A 327 -33.86 -17.00 -9.02
C ILE A 327 -34.04 -16.05 -7.83
N GLY A 328 -32.97 -15.57 -7.23
CA GLY A 328 -33.03 -14.62 -6.11
C GLY A 328 -33.83 -13.35 -6.46
N TYR A 329 -33.57 -12.76 -7.61
CA TYR A 329 -34.29 -11.56 -8.07
C TYR A 329 -35.76 -11.84 -8.45
N LYS A 330 -36.11 -13.03 -9.02
CA LYS A 330 -37.49 -13.42 -9.28
C LYS A 330 -38.30 -13.58 -7.98
N GLN A 331 -37.70 -14.20 -6.96
CA GLN A 331 -38.35 -14.31 -5.63
C GLN A 331 -38.63 -12.93 -5.01
N LEU A 332 -37.71 -11.96 -5.15
CA LEU A 332 -37.96 -10.58 -4.68
C LEU A 332 -39.11 -9.88 -5.41
N LYS A 333 -39.36 -10.21 -6.67
CA LYS A 333 -40.49 -9.68 -7.45
C LYS A 333 -41.80 -10.37 -7.17
N GLY A 334 -41.84 -11.44 -6.37
CA GLY A 334 -43.05 -12.24 -6.13
C GLY A 334 -43.48 -13.09 -7.35
N GLU A 335 -42.57 -13.28 -8.32
CA GLU A 335 -42.79 -14.21 -9.44
C GLU A 335 -42.46 -15.61 -8.92
N GLU A 336 -43.50 -16.38 -8.51
CA GLU A 336 -43.35 -17.80 -8.22
C GLU A 336 -42.89 -18.55 -9.47
N ASN A 337 -42.06 -19.56 -9.25
CA ASN A 337 -41.56 -20.48 -10.29
C ASN A 337 -42.72 -20.99 -11.15
N ALA A 338 -42.86 -20.47 -12.36
CA ALA A 338 -43.60 -21.15 -13.39
C ALA A 338 -42.73 -22.30 -13.89
N ASP A 339 -43.13 -23.51 -13.59
CA ASP A 339 -42.56 -24.78 -14.03
C ASP A 339 -42.31 -24.87 -15.54
#